data_d1fc58b1e9b860a8f8291b23c833b471
#
_entry.id   d1fc58b1e9b860a8f8291b23c833b471
#
_cell.length_a   1.000
_cell.length_b   1.000
_cell.length_c   1.000
_cell.angle_alpha   90.00
_cell.angle_beta   90.00
_cell.angle_gamma   90.00
#
_symmetry.space_group_name_H-M   'P 1'
#
loop_
_entity.id
_entity.type
_entity.pdbx_description
1 polymer ?
#
loop_
_entity_poly.entity_id
_entity_poly.type
_entity_poly.pdbx_seq_one_letter_code
_entity_poly.pdbx_strand_id
1 'polypeptide(L)'
;MPFATECFYRCVLYLLLFAEVIPVGIRAQQRAVGDPPPSLDDRYMPGPDSLPQPGVPKGKTFEFTADHSTIFPGTTRTITVYVPAQYKADKPACVYVGLDALAFEVPVVFDNLINKHEMPVTIAIGVPSGVVESADPPNDPRFNRSFEFDGLNSNLARFLLDEIFPEVERHKTPDGLPIMLSKDPNDRAAGGGSTGGIGAFTLAWERPDAFRRVFTAVGTFVGMRGGDHYPVLVRKTEPKPIRIFMQDGSNDELTTFLGEVGDWWMGNQTMFRALEFAGYPVERVWGEGTHNGRHATAIFPDAMRWLWKDWPKPVTAGESQNTFFKGAQPPMKMEGWHFDGILLPGEGWQPVSGAYQSAGVLAANRRGEIVFRDAVGGKNWKIGVDGQLSEFPLIQEPCDGLAFGPDERLYVADTVNARIVTYSADGKSSILTEGIRGMDIVVTHRGAIYVTESGTGDVLSGKAWLIKPNGEKILLDNSLNHPFGIALSPDGLWLAVAESRTHWGYSYRVLPDGTVQDRQRFYWFHVLDDADDSGAGSWVMDVEGRLYAATRMGVQAFDRNGRVRAILPVRGGEVTGIAFGGANFDTLYVSCADHRLYRRKLRVPGAPAWAAPIQLPTWVAG
;
A
#
# COMPACT_ATOMS: atom_id res chain seq x y z
N MET A 1 -12.01 -10.37 -51.88
CA MET A 1 -12.78 -9.26 -52.42
C MET A 1 -13.94 -9.85 -53.22
N PRO A 2 -15.18 -9.60 -52.93
CA PRO A 2 -15.92 -8.43 -52.48
C PRO A 2 -16.92 -8.77 -51.36
N PHE A 3 -16.86 -8.09 -50.22
CA PHE A 3 -17.90 -8.19 -49.15
C PHE A 3 -18.02 -6.88 -48.34
N ALA A 4 -17.62 -5.74 -48.89
CA ALA A 4 -17.59 -4.47 -48.16
C ALA A 4 -18.54 -3.39 -48.71
N THR A 5 -19.42 -3.69 -49.68
CA THR A 5 -20.23 -2.68 -50.37
C THR A 5 -21.74 -2.80 -50.16
N GLU A 6 -22.21 -3.88 -49.56
CA GLU A 6 -23.70 -4.06 -49.35
C GLU A 6 -24.23 -3.57 -48.00
N CYS A 7 -23.36 -3.26 -47.04
CA CYS A 7 -23.86 -2.78 -45.74
C CYS A 7 -24.12 -1.26 -45.67
N PHE A 8 -23.54 -0.50 -46.61
CA PHE A 8 -23.68 0.98 -46.63
C PHE A 8 -24.96 1.47 -47.33
N TYR A 9 -25.57 0.66 -48.19
CA TYR A 9 -26.80 1.04 -48.93
C TYR A 9 -28.09 0.69 -48.19
N ARG A 10 -28.07 -0.16 -47.18
CA ARG A 10 -29.28 -0.51 -46.39
C ARG A 10 -29.54 0.42 -45.23
N CYS A 11 -28.55 1.17 -44.72
CA CYS A 11 -28.75 2.18 -43.66
C CYS A 11 -29.25 3.54 -44.18
N VAL A 12 -29.06 3.87 -45.43
CA VAL A 12 -29.49 5.14 -46.02
C VAL A 12 -30.94 5.05 -46.54
N LEU A 13 -31.49 3.86 -46.78
CA LEU A 13 -32.87 3.69 -47.27
C LEU A 13 -33.94 3.64 -46.17
N TYR A 14 -33.53 3.50 -44.91
CA TYR A 14 -34.46 3.55 -43.75
C TYR A 14 -34.64 4.94 -43.14
N LEU A 15 -33.88 5.94 -43.59
CA LEU A 15 -33.99 7.31 -43.13
C LEU A 15 -34.79 8.24 -44.06
N LEU A 16 -35.33 7.74 -45.19
CA LEU A 16 -36.08 8.54 -46.16
C LEU A 16 -37.54 8.16 -46.32
N LEU A 17 -38.13 7.29 -45.47
CA LEU A 17 -39.49 6.79 -45.59
C LEU A 17 -40.43 7.17 -44.42
N PHE A 18 -40.06 8.12 -43.57
CA PHE A 18 -40.92 8.64 -42.50
C PHE A 18 -41.07 10.18 -42.52
N ALA A 19 -41.16 10.76 -43.69
CA ALA A 19 -41.52 12.17 -43.84
C ALA A 19 -42.68 12.28 -44.83
N GLU A 20 -43.89 11.86 -44.44
CA GLU A 20 -45.13 12.45 -44.96
C GLU A 20 -46.32 11.87 -44.16
N VAL A 21 -47.20 12.81 -43.78
CA VAL A 21 -48.55 12.66 -43.21
C VAL A 21 -48.58 12.65 -41.67
N ILE A 22 -48.77 13.85 -41.09
CA ILE A 22 -50.02 14.28 -40.40
C ILE A 22 -49.91 15.78 -40.06
N PRO A 23 -50.75 16.66 -40.58
CA PRO A 23 -50.93 18.02 -40.05
C PRO A 23 -52.05 17.97 -38.99
N VAL A 24 -51.73 17.70 -37.74
CA VAL A 24 -52.62 18.06 -36.63
C VAL A 24 -51.90 19.13 -35.84
N GLY A 25 -52.44 20.36 -35.92
CA GLY A 25 -51.97 21.50 -35.20
C GLY A 25 -52.02 21.29 -33.68
N ILE A 26 -50.94 20.88 -33.12
CA ILE A 26 -50.65 21.07 -31.70
C ILE A 26 -49.86 22.40 -31.63
N ARG A 27 -50.58 23.49 -31.32
CA ARG A 27 -49.92 24.67 -30.75
C ARG A 27 -49.18 24.18 -29.51
N ALA A 28 -47.86 24.02 -29.66
CA ALA A 28 -47.00 23.96 -28.50
C ALA A 28 -47.20 25.29 -27.76
N GLN A 29 -47.94 25.27 -26.67
CA GLN A 29 -47.84 26.29 -25.66
C GLN A 29 -46.35 26.36 -25.32
N GLN A 30 -45.72 27.47 -25.70
CA GLN A 30 -44.46 27.85 -25.07
C GLN A 30 -44.76 27.94 -23.56
N ARG A 31 -44.45 26.89 -22.82
CA ARG A 31 -44.26 27.04 -21.39
C ARG A 31 -43.23 28.13 -21.24
N ALA A 32 -43.59 29.17 -20.53
CA ALA A 32 -42.63 30.10 -19.98
C ALA A 32 -41.54 29.22 -19.38
N VAL A 33 -40.28 29.44 -19.74
CA VAL A 33 -39.13 28.82 -19.13
C VAL A 33 -39.17 29.32 -17.68
N GLY A 34 -39.86 28.56 -16.82
CA GLY A 34 -39.81 28.77 -15.38
C GLY A 34 -38.36 28.50 -14.96
N ASP A 35 -37.90 29.16 -13.93
CA ASP A 35 -36.62 28.87 -13.32
C ASP A 35 -36.47 27.34 -13.18
N PRO A 36 -35.30 26.78 -13.49
CA PRO A 36 -35.07 25.35 -13.31
C PRO A 36 -35.46 24.97 -11.87
N PRO A 37 -36.02 23.76 -11.63
CA PRO A 37 -36.32 23.34 -10.27
C PRO A 37 -35.09 23.47 -9.39
N PRO A 38 -35.22 23.90 -8.11
CA PRO A 38 -34.10 24.05 -7.19
C PRO A 38 -33.26 22.76 -7.19
N SER A 39 -31.95 22.93 -7.34
CA SER A 39 -31.02 21.81 -7.20
C SER A 39 -31.07 21.25 -5.77
N LEU A 40 -30.95 19.94 -5.62
CA LEU A 40 -30.80 19.31 -4.29
C LEU A 40 -29.62 19.90 -3.51
N ASP A 41 -28.63 20.42 -4.22
CA ASP A 41 -27.42 21.01 -3.64
C ASP A 41 -27.63 22.47 -3.16
N ASP A 42 -28.72 23.14 -3.53
CA ASP A 42 -29.00 24.53 -3.12
C ASP A 42 -29.26 24.67 -1.61
N ARG A 43 -29.52 23.55 -0.91
CA ARG A 43 -29.63 23.51 0.55
C ARG A 43 -28.29 23.65 1.28
N TYR A 44 -27.17 23.36 0.61
CA TYR A 44 -25.84 23.39 1.19
C TYR A 44 -25.22 24.77 1.01
N MET A 45 -25.60 25.67 1.89
CA MET A 45 -25.08 27.04 1.88
C MET A 45 -23.83 27.17 2.74
N PRO A 46 -22.81 27.90 2.27
CA PRO A 46 -21.63 28.23 3.09
C PRO A 46 -22.04 28.90 4.39
N GLY A 47 -21.52 28.36 5.51
CA GLY A 47 -21.69 28.99 6.83
C GLY A 47 -20.80 30.22 7.04
N PRO A 48 -20.91 30.91 8.20
CA PRO A 48 -20.14 32.12 8.46
C PRO A 48 -18.62 31.91 8.31
N ASP A 49 -18.10 30.74 8.63
CA ASP A 49 -16.66 30.45 8.57
C ASP A 49 -16.14 30.22 7.14
N SER A 50 -17.04 30.01 6.19
CA SER A 50 -16.72 29.96 4.76
C SER A 50 -16.89 31.32 4.06
N LEU A 51 -17.21 32.38 4.82
CA LEU A 51 -17.38 33.73 4.30
C LEU A 51 -16.38 34.69 4.95
N PRO A 52 -15.88 35.73 4.25
CA PRO A 52 -14.99 36.73 4.83
C PRO A 52 -15.62 37.40 6.05
N GLN A 53 -14.91 37.43 7.19
CA GLN A 53 -15.38 38.04 8.40
C GLN A 53 -14.73 39.40 8.67
N PRO A 54 -15.48 40.42 9.15
CA PRO A 54 -14.90 41.71 9.54
C PRO A 54 -13.83 41.53 10.64
N GLY A 55 -12.70 42.21 10.49
CA GLY A 55 -11.62 42.19 11.48
C GLY A 55 -10.72 40.97 11.46
N VAL A 56 -11.01 39.95 10.64
CA VAL A 56 -10.13 38.80 10.47
C VAL A 56 -8.99 39.15 9.50
N PRO A 57 -7.71 39.01 9.91
CA PRO A 57 -6.58 39.27 9.04
C PRO A 57 -6.58 38.29 7.86
N LYS A 58 -6.43 38.82 6.66
CA LYS A 58 -6.44 38.03 5.43
C LYS A 58 -5.04 37.58 5.04
N GLY A 59 -4.89 36.29 4.76
CA GLY A 59 -3.69 35.77 4.11
C GLY A 59 -3.52 36.24 2.69
N LYS A 60 -2.39 35.90 2.09
CA LYS A 60 -2.02 36.26 0.72
C LYS A 60 -1.70 35.04 -0.11
N THR A 61 -2.00 35.09 -1.39
CA THR A 61 -1.65 34.04 -2.35
C THR A 61 -0.57 34.53 -3.33
N PHE A 62 0.22 33.59 -3.80
CA PHE A 62 1.08 33.75 -4.97
C PHE A 62 1.06 32.44 -5.78
N GLU A 63 1.52 32.54 -7.02
CA GLU A 63 1.51 31.40 -7.94
C GLU A 63 2.87 31.26 -8.62
N PHE A 64 3.18 30.01 -9.02
CA PHE A 64 4.31 29.73 -9.90
C PHE A 64 3.98 28.54 -10.80
N THR A 65 4.69 28.46 -11.93
CA THR A 65 4.55 27.34 -12.87
C THR A 65 5.54 26.24 -12.53
N ALA A 66 5.06 25.01 -12.43
CA ALA A 66 5.87 23.79 -12.32
C ALA A 66 5.81 23.04 -13.66
N ASP A 67 6.94 23.01 -14.39
CA ASP A 67 7.05 22.47 -15.75
C ASP A 67 8.27 21.54 -15.96
N HIS A 68 9.00 21.24 -14.88
CA HIS A 68 10.21 20.42 -14.90
C HIS A 68 10.12 19.16 -14.05
N SER A 69 8.93 18.53 -13.99
CA SER A 69 8.77 17.30 -13.20
C SER A 69 9.53 16.12 -13.81
N THR A 70 10.28 15.43 -12.99
CA THR A 70 10.92 14.15 -13.33
C THR A 70 10.01 12.95 -13.02
N ILE A 71 9.06 13.14 -12.10
CA ILE A 71 8.09 12.11 -11.70
C ILE A 71 6.91 12.07 -12.68
N PHE A 72 6.46 13.25 -13.15
CA PHE A 72 5.44 13.40 -14.18
C PHE A 72 6.01 14.16 -15.39
N PRO A 73 6.88 13.53 -16.18
CA PRO A 73 7.64 14.23 -17.22
C PRO A 73 6.75 14.83 -18.30
N GLY A 74 7.13 16.03 -18.74
CA GLY A 74 6.45 16.79 -19.79
C GLY A 74 5.19 17.54 -19.33
N THR A 75 4.81 17.42 -18.04
CA THR A 75 3.63 18.11 -17.52
C THR A 75 3.93 19.54 -17.12
N THR A 76 2.96 20.42 -17.35
CA THR A 76 2.94 21.80 -16.88
C THR A 76 1.71 22.03 -16.00
N ARG A 77 1.87 22.79 -14.90
CA ARG A 77 0.77 23.19 -14.01
C ARG A 77 1.11 24.47 -13.25
N THR A 78 0.09 25.21 -12.83
CA THR A 78 0.24 26.38 -11.97
C THR A 78 -0.04 25.98 -10.52
N ILE A 79 0.95 26.13 -9.67
CA ILE A 79 0.84 25.90 -8.22
C ILE A 79 0.41 27.20 -7.55
N THR A 80 -0.65 27.16 -6.75
CA THR A 80 -1.14 28.28 -5.95
C THR A 80 -0.75 28.09 -4.49
N VAL A 81 -0.08 29.04 -3.88
CA VAL A 81 0.32 28.98 -2.47
C VAL A 81 -0.39 30.10 -1.70
N TYR A 82 -1.18 29.70 -0.70
CA TYR A 82 -1.78 30.61 0.27
C TYR A 82 -0.93 30.64 1.55
N VAL A 83 -0.61 31.84 2.01
CA VAL A 83 0.14 32.09 3.26
C VAL A 83 -0.76 32.88 4.22
N PRO A 84 -1.11 32.34 5.40
CA PRO A 84 -1.96 33.04 6.35
C PRO A 84 -1.25 34.28 6.95
N ALA A 85 -2.02 35.30 7.30
CA ALA A 85 -1.48 36.55 7.85
C ALA A 85 -0.70 36.35 9.17
N GLN A 86 -0.98 35.28 9.90
CA GLN A 86 -0.33 34.90 11.16
C GLN A 86 1.01 34.17 10.96
N TYR A 87 1.38 33.86 9.70
CA TYR A 87 2.65 33.18 9.42
C TYR A 87 3.84 34.04 9.84
N LYS A 88 4.81 33.42 10.49
CA LYS A 88 6.10 34.01 10.85
C LYS A 88 7.21 33.04 10.47
N ALA A 89 8.30 33.57 9.90
CA ALA A 89 9.44 32.76 9.49
C ALA A 89 10.39 32.35 10.65
N ASP A 90 9.91 32.34 11.87
CA ASP A 90 10.66 31.89 13.06
C ASP A 90 10.48 30.40 13.35
N LYS A 91 9.47 29.78 12.76
CA LYS A 91 9.19 28.34 12.85
C LYS A 91 8.48 27.83 11.60
N PRO A 92 8.63 26.53 11.25
CA PRO A 92 7.90 25.92 10.15
C PRO A 92 6.39 25.97 10.36
N ALA A 93 5.63 26.26 9.28
CA ALA A 93 4.17 26.21 9.26
C ALA A 93 3.66 24.79 9.02
N CYS A 94 2.47 24.47 9.55
CA CYS A 94 1.71 23.33 9.08
C CYS A 94 1.38 23.45 7.59
N VAL A 95 1.07 22.33 6.93
CA VAL A 95 0.83 22.29 5.48
C VAL A 95 -0.51 21.65 5.18
N TYR A 96 -1.27 22.24 4.27
CA TYR A 96 -2.43 21.62 3.64
C TYR A 96 -2.21 21.56 2.12
N VAL A 97 -2.34 20.39 1.52
CA VAL A 97 -2.31 20.22 0.07
C VAL A 97 -3.74 20.10 -0.44
N GLY A 98 -4.18 21.03 -1.27
CA GLY A 98 -5.44 20.94 -2.01
C GLY A 98 -5.20 20.36 -3.39
N LEU A 99 -5.72 19.16 -3.67
CA LEU A 99 -5.64 18.56 -4.98
C LEU A 99 -6.70 19.17 -5.92
N ASP A 100 -6.33 19.43 -7.15
CA ASP A 100 -6.95 20.24 -8.19
C ASP A 100 -6.80 21.76 -7.97
N ALA A 101 -7.03 22.26 -6.76
CA ALA A 101 -6.90 23.69 -6.42
C ALA A 101 -7.03 23.89 -4.90
N LEU A 102 -7.04 25.15 -4.46
CA LEU A 102 -7.50 25.53 -3.12
C LEU A 102 -9.05 25.66 -3.12
N ALA A 103 -9.73 24.53 -3.37
CA ALA A 103 -11.19 24.44 -3.37
C ALA A 103 -11.79 24.63 -1.96
N PHE A 104 -13.11 24.64 -1.85
CA PHE A 104 -13.86 24.71 -0.58
C PHE A 104 -13.61 25.99 0.24
N GLU A 105 -13.32 27.09 -0.42
CA GLU A 105 -13.00 28.38 0.21
C GLU A 105 -11.81 28.30 1.18
N VAL A 106 -10.80 27.46 0.89
CA VAL A 106 -9.63 27.23 1.75
C VAL A 106 -9.02 28.51 2.30
N PRO A 107 -8.71 29.57 1.50
CA PRO A 107 -8.11 30.78 2.04
C PRO A 107 -8.98 31.47 3.10
N VAL A 108 -10.29 31.58 2.84
CA VAL A 108 -11.23 32.26 3.74
C VAL A 108 -11.47 31.44 5.02
N VAL A 109 -11.64 30.13 4.86
CA VAL A 109 -11.81 29.22 6.00
C VAL A 109 -10.59 29.23 6.90
N PHE A 110 -9.39 29.21 6.30
CA PHE A 110 -8.14 29.24 7.07
C PHE A 110 -7.93 30.58 7.78
N ASP A 111 -8.21 31.71 7.12
CA ASP A 111 -8.20 33.02 7.79
C ASP A 111 -9.07 33.00 9.06
N ASN A 112 -10.31 32.51 8.93
CA ASN A 112 -11.27 32.49 10.03
C ASN A 112 -10.86 31.53 11.14
N LEU A 113 -10.50 30.28 10.81
CA LEU A 113 -10.18 29.23 11.81
C LEU A 113 -8.85 29.49 12.53
N ILE A 114 -7.83 29.99 11.80
CA ILE A 114 -6.55 30.34 12.42
C ILE A 114 -6.74 31.54 13.35
N ASN A 115 -7.53 32.53 12.95
CA ASN A 115 -7.84 33.69 13.80
C ASN A 115 -8.60 33.29 15.08
N LYS A 116 -9.43 32.26 15.01
CA LYS A 116 -10.16 31.68 16.17
C LYS A 116 -9.32 30.71 16.99
N HIS A 117 -8.09 30.40 16.60
CA HIS A 117 -7.23 29.35 17.18
C HIS A 117 -7.86 27.94 17.15
N GLU A 118 -8.71 27.67 16.17
CA GLU A 118 -9.37 26.38 15.97
C GLU A 118 -8.59 25.45 15.03
N MET A 119 -7.55 25.97 14.38
CA MET A 119 -6.54 25.21 13.66
C MET A 119 -5.16 25.90 13.75
N PRO A 120 -4.05 25.17 13.55
CA PRO A 120 -2.71 25.78 13.56
C PRO A 120 -2.49 26.73 12.36
N VAL A 121 -1.46 27.56 12.45
CA VAL A 121 -0.98 28.36 11.32
C VAL A 121 -0.55 27.42 10.20
N THR A 122 -1.30 27.39 9.11
CA THR A 122 -1.17 26.41 8.02
C THR A 122 -1.02 27.12 6.67
N ILE A 123 0.05 26.83 5.96
CA ILE A 123 0.22 27.20 4.55
C ILE A 123 -0.55 26.21 3.70
N ALA A 124 -1.36 26.70 2.75
CA ALA A 124 -2.08 25.82 1.83
C ALA A 124 -1.44 25.90 0.42
N ILE A 125 -1.31 24.73 -0.20
CA ILE A 125 -0.70 24.57 -1.52
C ILE A 125 -1.72 23.89 -2.42
N GLY A 126 -2.25 24.62 -3.41
CA GLY A 126 -3.14 24.10 -4.44
C GLY A 126 -2.34 23.49 -5.57
N VAL A 127 -2.57 22.21 -5.81
CA VAL A 127 -1.80 21.41 -6.77
C VAL A 127 -2.76 20.79 -7.80
N PRO A 128 -2.98 21.44 -8.95
CA PRO A 128 -3.74 20.85 -10.05
C PRO A 128 -2.93 19.70 -10.69
N SER A 129 -3.64 18.82 -11.39
CA SER A 129 -3.00 17.81 -12.22
C SER A 129 -2.21 18.45 -13.37
N GLY A 130 -1.22 17.73 -13.87
CA GLY A 130 -0.42 18.20 -15.00
C GLY A 130 -1.15 18.07 -16.33
N VAL A 131 -0.74 18.93 -17.26
CA VAL A 131 -1.13 18.90 -18.66
C VAL A 131 0.12 18.74 -19.51
N VAL A 132 0.10 17.82 -20.47
CA VAL A 132 1.14 17.69 -21.47
C VAL A 132 0.61 18.24 -22.78
N GLU A 133 1.20 19.36 -23.23
CA GLU A 133 0.80 19.99 -24.47
C GLU A 133 1.00 19.09 -25.68
N SER A 134 0.11 19.21 -26.66
CA SER A 134 0.25 18.49 -27.91
C SER A 134 1.44 19.06 -28.72
N ALA A 135 2.22 18.18 -29.33
CA ALA A 135 3.30 18.57 -30.22
C ALA A 135 2.80 19.19 -31.55
N ASP A 136 1.52 19.02 -31.88
CA ASP A 136 0.89 19.50 -33.11
C ASP A 136 -0.44 20.20 -32.78
N PRO A 137 -0.40 21.49 -32.43
CA PRO A 137 -1.62 22.30 -32.24
C PRO A 137 -2.42 22.44 -33.56
N PRO A 138 -3.77 22.36 -33.57
CA PRO A 138 -4.66 22.57 -32.40
C PRO A 138 -5.16 21.25 -31.71
N ASN A 139 -4.44 20.16 -31.79
CA ASN A 139 -4.84 18.93 -31.11
C ASN A 139 -4.89 19.12 -29.58
N ASP A 140 -5.80 18.39 -28.95
CA ASP A 140 -6.02 18.48 -27.51
C ASP A 140 -4.76 18.02 -26.72
N PRO A 141 -4.46 18.70 -25.61
CA PRO A 141 -3.42 18.27 -24.70
C PRO A 141 -3.83 16.96 -23.97
N ARG A 142 -2.85 16.25 -23.41
CA ARG A 142 -3.10 15.12 -22.53
C ARG A 142 -3.26 15.60 -21.09
N PHE A 143 -4.43 15.38 -20.52
CA PHE A 143 -4.72 15.66 -19.13
C PHE A 143 -4.33 14.46 -18.26
N ASN A 144 -3.49 14.71 -17.25
CA ASN A 144 -2.95 13.65 -16.40
C ASN A 144 -3.76 13.39 -15.11
N ARG A 145 -4.93 14.04 -14.92
CA ARG A 145 -5.65 14.05 -13.65
C ARG A 145 -5.88 12.64 -13.06
N SER A 146 -6.49 11.75 -13.82
CA SER A 146 -6.73 10.38 -13.36
C SER A 146 -5.42 9.60 -13.19
N PHE A 147 -4.44 9.80 -14.07
CA PHE A 147 -3.14 9.14 -13.95
C PHE A 147 -2.38 9.53 -12.68
N GLU A 148 -2.43 10.81 -12.29
CA GLU A 148 -1.69 11.33 -11.15
C GLU A 148 -2.42 11.09 -9.82
N PHE A 149 -3.75 11.22 -9.78
CA PHE A 149 -4.51 11.24 -8.53
C PHE A 149 -5.23 9.93 -8.20
N ASP A 150 -5.68 9.16 -9.21
CA ASP A 150 -6.36 7.88 -8.97
C ASP A 150 -5.39 6.69 -8.88
N GLY A 151 -4.09 6.88 -9.17
CA GLY A 151 -3.08 5.82 -9.05
C GLY A 151 -2.84 5.43 -7.58
N LEU A 152 -2.90 4.14 -7.28
CA LEU A 152 -2.71 3.59 -5.92
C LEU A 152 -1.21 3.37 -5.63
N ASN A 153 -0.41 4.40 -5.80
CA ASN A 153 1.04 4.35 -5.66
C ASN A 153 1.63 5.63 -5.05
N SER A 154 2.93 5.64 -4.80
CA SER A 154 3.61 6.75 -4.12
C SER A 154 4.01 7.92 -5.01
N ASN A 155 3.74 7.88 -6.33
CA ASN A 155 4.26 8.89 -7.26
C ASN A 155 3.78 10.31 -6.92
N LEU A 156 2.49 10.49 -6.62
CA LEU A 156 1.96 11.79 -6.22
C LEU A 156 2.64 12.32 -4.95
N ALA A 157 2.87 11.45 -3.97
CA ALA A 157 3.56 11.83 -2.74
C ALA A 157 5.02 12.20 -2.99
N ARG A 158 5.73 11.45 -3.83
CA ARG A 158 7.10 11.77 -4.25
C ARG A 158 7.15 13.12 -4.98
N PHE A 159 6.23 13.34 -5.92
CA PHE A 159 6.13 14.62 -6.63
C PHE A 159 6.01 15.81 -5.66
N LEU A 160 5.15 15.71 -4.65
CA LEU A 160 4.99 16.76 -3.65
C LEU A 160 6.24 16.93 -2.79
N LEU A 161 6.80 15.83 -2.29
CA LEU A 161 7.90 15.87 -1.32
C LEU A 161 9.24 16.22 -1.95
N ASP A 162 9.50 15.72 -3.16
CA ASP A 162 10.80 15.82 -3.81
C ASP A 162 10.88 17.02 -4.78
N GLU A 163 9.75 17.48 -5.32
CA GLU A 163 9.73 18.54 -6.32
C GLU A 163 8.98 19.79 -5.83
N ILE A 164 7.71 19.68 -5.41
CA ILE A 164 6.87 20.86 -5.12
C ILE A 164 7.23 21.54 -3.79
N PHE A 165 7.38 20.80 -2.69
CA PHE A 165 7.69 21.43 -1.40
C PHE A 165 9.06 22.13 -1.40
N PRO A 166 10.14 21.54 -1.95
CA PRO A 166 11.39 22.27 -2.11
C PRO A 166 11.27 23.52 -2.98
N GLU A 167 10.42 23.50 -4.03
CA GLU A 167 10.20 24.67 -4.86
C GLU A 167 9.45 25.78 -4.11
N VAL A 168 8.38 25.44 -3.37
CA VAL A 168 7.67 26.39 -2.50
C VAL A 168 8.62 27.04 -1.50
N GLU A 169 9.55 26.30 -0.90
CA GLU A 169 10.52 26.82 0.07
C GLU A 169 11.60 27.73 -0.58
N ARG A 170 11.82 27.64 -1.91
CA ARG A 170 12.70 28.58 -2.63
C ARG A 170 12.05 29.94 -2.85
N HIS A 171 10.73 30.01 -2.86
CA HIS A 171 10.00 31.26 -2.97
C HIS A 171 9.98 32.01 -1.64
N LYS A 172 9.60 33.27 -1.70
CA LYS A 172 9.29 34.11 -0.53
C LYS A 172 7.79 34.36 -0.50
N THR A 173 7.29 34.59 0.70
CA THR A 173 5.91 35.08 0.85
C THR A 173 5.75 36.43 0.11
N PRO A 174 4.51 36.87 -0.23
CA PRO A 174 4.28 38.18 -0.81
C PRO A 174 4.82 39.34 0.05
N ASP A 175 5.07 39.11 1.33
CA ASP A 175 5.68 40.07 2.26
C ASP A 175 7.21 39.92 2.36
N GLY A 176 7.83 39.07 1.54
CA GLY A 176 9.26 38.90 1.44
C GLY A 176 9.88 37.96 2.49
N LEU A 177 9.09 37.29 3.32
CA LEU A 177 9.57 36.32 4.31
C LEU A 177 9.96 35.01 3.65
N PRO A 178 10.99 34.31 4.14
CA PRO A 178 11.27 32.93 3.72
C PRO A 178 10.12 32.00 4.12
N ILE A 179 9.86 30.96 3.30
CA ILE A 179 8.85 29.96 3.55
C ILE A 179 9.52 28.74 4.16
N MET A 180 8.97 28.26 5.28
CA MET A 180 9.43 27.06 5.99
C MET A 180 8.23 26.14 6.19
N LEU A 181 8.24 24.96 5.57
CA LEU A 181 7.20 23.95 5.69
C LEU A 181 7.57 22.91 6.76
N SER A 182 6.65 22.59 7.66
CA SER A 182 6.90 21.53 8.64
C SER A 182 7.17 20.19 7.96
N LYS A 183 8.17 19.47 8.46
CA LYS A 183 8.51 18.10 8.03
C LYS A 183 7.86 17.03 8.91
N ASP A 184 7.21 17.44 9.99
CA ASP A 184 6.45 16.51 10.83
C ASP A 184 5.19 16.04 10.07
N PRO A 185 4.99 14.73 9.90
CA PRO A 185 3.79 14.21 9.24
C PRO A 185 2.49 14.61 9.97
N ASN A 186 2.56 14.86 11.28
CA ASN A 186 1.42 15.30 12.07
C ASN A 186 0.95 16.72 11.74
N ASP A 187 1.83 17.52 11.13
CA ASP A 187 1.58 18.90 10.72
C ASP A 187 1.11 19.00 9.25
N ARG A 188 0.89 17.85 8.58
CA ARG A 188 0.54 17.84 7.17
C ARG A 188 -0.80 17.18 6.90
N ALA A 189 -1.63 17.90 6.16
CA ALA A 189 -2.94 17.49 5.70
C ALA A 189 -3.02 17.53 4.17
N ALA A 190 -3.89 16.71 3.58
CA ALA A 190 -4.26 16.75 2.18
C ALA A 190 -5.78 16.68 2.04
N GLY A 191 -6.33 17.29 1.00
CA GLY A 191 -7.75 17.21 0.71
C GLY A 191 -8.08 17.48 -0.75
N GLY A 192 -9.25 16.99 -1.16
CA GLY A 192 -9.76 17.19 -2.51
C GLY A 192 -11.14 16.59 -2.70
N GLY A 193 -11.69 16.80 -3.90
CA GLY A 193 -12.97 16.24 -4.32
C GLY A 193 -12.82 15.22 -5.44
N SER A 194 -13.70 14.22 -5.49
CA SER A 194 -13.70 13.20 -6.55
C SER A 194 -12.34 12.49 -6.65
N THR A 195 -11.72 12.50 -7.81
CA THR A 195 -10.34 12.04 -8.05
C THR A 195 -9.33 12.72 -7.11
N GLY A 196 -9.49 14.02 -6.79
CA GLY A 196 -8.67 14.69 -5.77
C GLY A 196 -8.90 14.14 -4.35
N GLY A 197 -10.09 13.62 -4.05
CA GLY A 197 -10.42 13.01 -2.76
C GLY A 197 -9.70 11.68 -2.53
N ILE A 198 -9.70 10.80 -3.52
CA ILE A 198 -8.91 9.55 -3.44
C ILE A 198 -7.42 9.85 -3.46
N GLY A 199 -6.94 10.81 -4.28
CA GLY A 199 -5.55 11.23 -4.30
C GLY A 199 -5.06 11.73 -2.94
N ALA A 200 -5.88 12.51 -2.22
CA ALA A 200 -5.56 12.95 -0.86
C ALA A 200 -5.45 11.78 0.13
N PHE A 201 -6.31 10.77 0.00
CA PHE A 201 -6.20 9.54 0.78
C PHE A 201 -4.92 8.77 0.42
N THR A 202 -4.64 8.60 -0.86
CA THR A 202 -3.44 7.88 -1.36
C THR A 202 -2.15 8.52 -0.85
N LEU A 203 -2.06 9.85 -0.79
CA LEU A 203 -0.90 10.56 -0.21
C LEU A 203 -0.59 10.08 1.21
N ALA A 204 -1.59 10.06 2.08
CA ALA A 204 -1.41 9.63 3.45
C ALA A 204 -1.26 8.11 3.58
N TRP A 205 -1.93 7.34 2.70
CA TRP A 205 -1.84 5.89 2.68
C TRP A 205 -0.44 5.41 2.29
N GLU A 206 0.15 5.97 1.25
CA GLU A 206 1.49 5.61 0.77
C GLU A 206 2.61 6.22 1.64
N ARG A 207 2.39 7.43 2.17
CA ARG A 207 3.39 8.15 2.95
C ARG A 207 2.83 8.65 4.29
N PRO A 208 2.44 7.73 5.21
CA PRO A 208 1.99 8.10 6.57
C PRO A 208 3.11 8.72 7.42
N ASP A 209 4.34 8.59 7.00
CA ASP A 209 5.52 9.28 7.52
C ASP A 209 5.64 10.73 7.02
N ALA A 210 4.78 11.16 6.10
CA ALA A 210 4.76 12.52 5.56
C ALA A 210 3.39 13.21 5.70
N PHE A 211 2.27 12.47 5.69
CA PHE A 211 0.90 13.00 5.79
C PHE A 211 0.06 12.17 6.74
N ARG A 212 -0.70 12.82 7.62
CA ARG A 212 -1.55 12.12 8.62
C ARG A 212 -2.98 12.59 8.69
N ARG A 213 -3.39 13.60 7.92
CA ARG A 213 -4.74 14.17 7.95
C ARG A 213 -5.29 14.24 6.54
N VAL A 214 -6.50 13.71 6.34
CA VAL A 214 -7.12 13.59 5.02
C VAL A 214 -8.54 14.12 5.06
N PHE A 215 -8.86 15.01 4.11
CA PHE A 215 -10.21 15.37 3.75
C PHE A 215 -10.56 14.82 2.37
N THR A 216 -11.61 14.02 2.26
CA THR A 216 -12.10 13.50 0.99
C THR A 216 -13.58 13.82 0.82
N ALA A 217 -13.92 14.53 -0.26
CA ALA A 217 -15.29 14.86 -0.64
C ALA A 217 -15.64 14.11 -1.92
N VAL A 218 -16.81 13.46 -1.96
CA VAL A 218 -17.29 12.66 -3.12
C VAL A 218 -16.16 11.81 -3.72
N GLY A 219 -15.36 11.15 -2.87
CA GLY A 219 -14.10 10.52 -3.26
C GLY A 219 -14.28 9.37 -4.24
N THR A 220 -13.35 9.24 -5.21
CA THR A 220 -13.40 8.24 -6.29
C THR A 220 -12.95 6.85 -5.80
N PHE A 221 -13.59 6.32 -4.75
CA PHE A 221 -13.35 4.95 -4.26
C PHE A 221 -14.11 3.91 -5.09
N VAL A 222 -14.05 4.05 -6.41
CA VAL A 222 -14.73 3.22 -7.42
C VAL A 222 -13.72 2.65 -8.41
N GLY A 223 -14.15 1.77 -9.31
CA GLY A 223 -13.28 1.00 -10.22
C GLY A 223 -12.62 1.80 -11.35
N MET A 224 -12.49 3.12 -11.24
CA MET A 224 -11.90 3.95 -12.31
C MET A 224 -10.43 3.61 -12.57
N ARG A 225 -9.63 3.48 -11.51
CA ARG A 225 -8.23 3.01 -11.55
C ARG A 225 -7.90 2.15 -10.32
N GLY A 226 -8.81 1.27 -9.93
CA GLY A 226 -8.61 0.38 -8.80
C GLY A 226 -8.92 1.01 -7.43
N GLY A 227 -9.55 2.19 -7.37
CA GLY A 227 -9.92 2.84 -6.11
C GLY A 227 -10.83 1.98 -5.22
N ASP A 228 -11.60 1.08 -5.82
CA ASP A 228 -12.43 0.06 -5.16
C ASP A 228 -11.62 -1.06 -4.48
N HIS A 229 -10.31 -1.15 -4.68
CA HIS A 229 -9.42 -2.04 -3.95
C HIS A 229 -9.10 -1.54 -2.52
N TYR A 230 -9.15 -0.23 -2.27
CA TYR A 230 -8.83 0.33 -0.95
C TYR A 230 -9.62 -0.25 0.21
N PRO A 231 -10.93 -0.50 0.14
CA PRO A 231 -11.67 -1.12 1.23
C PRO A 231 -11.12 -2.50 1.63
N VAL A 232 -10.56 -3.25 0.70
CA VAL A 232 -9.91 -4.55 0.97
C VAL A 232 -8.53 -4.34 1.59
N LEU A 233 -7.71 -3.46 1.02
CA LEU A 233 -6.36 -3.16 1.50
C LEU A 233 -6.39 -2.59 2.92
N VAL A 234 -7.29 -1.63 3.19
CA VAL A 234 -7.48 -1.02 4.51
C VAL A 234 -7.77 -2.06 5.60
N ARG A 235 -8.63 -3.04 5.30
CA ARG A 235 -8.99 -4.08 6.27
C ARG A 235 -7.88 -5.11 6.51
N LYS A 236 -6.98 -5.30 5.55
CA LYS A 236 -5.89 -6.30 5.63
C LYS A 236 -4.55 -5.70 6.01
N THR A 237 -4.36 -4.41 5.78
CA THR A 237 -3.13 -3.72 6.13
C THR A 237 -3.16 -3.29 7.60
N GLU A 238 -2.04 -3.42 8.29
CA GLU A 238 -1.88 -2.86 9.63
C GLU A 238 -2.25 -1.38 9.64
N PRO A 239 -3.10 -0.92 10.59
CA PRO A 239 -3.58 0.46 10.62
C PRO A 239 -2.43 1.48 10.66
N LYS A 240 -2.48 2.44 9.76
CA LYS A 240 -1.53 3.54 9.65
C LYS A 240 -2.00 4.73 10.51
N PRO A 241 -1.12 5.62 11.00
CA PRO A 241 -1.50 6.76 11.84
C PRO A 241 -2.12 7.88 11.00
N ILE A 242 -3.29 7.66 10.44
CA ILE A 242 -4.01 8.59 9.54
C ILE A 242 -5.38 8.91 10.14
N ARG A 243 -5.76 10.19 10.12
CA ARG A 243 -7.09 10.69 10.48
C ARG A 243 -7.82 11.14 9.21
N ILE A 244 -9.04 10.66 9.00
CA ILE A 244 -9.76 10.85 7.75
C ILE A 244 -11.14 11.46 8.00
N PHE A 245 -11.48 12.53 7.27
CA PHE A 245 -12.83 13.08 7.23
C PHE A 245 -13.41 12.87 5.84
N MET A 246 -14.58 12.24 5.75
CA MET A 246 -15.26 11.89 4.51
C MET A 246 -16.57 12.67 4.36
N GLN A 247 -16.85 13.11 3.14
CA GLN A 247 -18.14 13.70 2.78
C GLN A 247 -18.64 13.06 1.48
N ASP A 248 -19.95 12.77 1.43
CA ASP A 248 -20.62 12.34 0.21
C ASP A 248 -22.14 12.61 0.28
N GLY A 249 -22.82 12.47 -0.85
CA GLY A 249 -24.26 12.62 -1.01
C GLY A 249 -24.93 11.41 -1.66
N SER A 250 -26.12 11.07 -1.20
CA SER A 250 -26.87 9.89 -1.70
C SER A 250 -27.37 10.02 -3.16
N ASN A 251 -27.23 11.19 -3.76
CA ASN A 251 -27.51 11.42 -5.18
C ASN A 251 -26.22 11.66 -5.97
N ASP A 252 -25.10 11.16 -5.47
CA ASP A 252 -23.84 11.15 -6.20
C ASP A 252 -23.94 10.28 -7.46
N GLU A 253 -22.94 10.35 -8.33
CA GLU A 253 -22.94 9.60 -9.59
C GLU A 253 -23.03 8.11 -9.38
N LEU A 254 -24.00 7.48 -10.05
CA LEU A 254 -24.12 6.03 -10.08
C LEU A 254 -23.18 5.41 -11.11
N THR A 255 -22.77 6.21 -12.10
CA THR A 255 -21.94 5.76 -13.22
C THR A 255 -21.37 6.97 -13.95
N THR A 256 -20.23 6.82 -14.61
CA THR A 256 -19.70 7.80 -15.55
C THR A 256 -20.38 7.68 -16.91
N PHE A 257 -20.00 8.54 -17.87
CA PHE A 257 -20.47 8.55 -19.26
C PHE A 257 -20.45 7.18 -19.95
N LEU A 258 -19.62 6.25 -19.49
CA LEU A 258 -19.46 4.92 -20.08
C LEU A 258 -20.15 3.81 -19.29
N GLY A 259 -20.75 4.13 -18.14
CA GLY A 259 -21.56 3.17 -17.38
C GLY A 259 -20.81 2.09 -16.59
N GLU A 260 -19.49 2.17 -16.47
CA GLU A 260 -18.67 1.03 -16.08
C GLU A 260 -17.92 1.18 -14.75
N VAL A 261 -17.80 2.38 -14.18
CA VAL A 261 -16.89 2.63 -13.04
C VAL A 261 -17.53 2.54 -11.67
N GLY A 262 -18.85 2.47 -11.59
CA GLY A 262 -19.57 2.17 -10.35
C GLY A 262 -20.21 3.37 -9.66
N ASP A 263 -20.81 3.08 -8.55
CA ASP A 263 -21.61 3.94 -7.69
C ASP A 263 -20.71 4.62 -6.63
N TRP A 264 -20.55 5.94 -6.72
CA TRP A 264 -19.71 6.72 -5.79
C TRP A 264 -20.25 6.66 -4.36
N TRP A 265 -21.56 6.77 -4.19
CA TRP A 265 -22.18 6.67 -2.88
C TRP A 265 -21.89 5.33 -2.21
N MET A 266 -22.08 4.22 -2.93
CA MET A 266 -21.74 2.89 -2.43
C MET A 266 -20.24 2.77 -2.15
N GLY A 267 -19.38 3.27 -3.05
CA GLY A 267 -17.93 3.23 -2.91
C GLY A 267 -17.44 3.95 -1.64
N ASN A 268 -17.93 5.16 -1.39
CA ASN A 268 -17.62 5.95 -0.20
C ASN A 268 -18.13 5.30 1.10
N GLN A 269 -19.36 4.74 1.08
CA GLN A 269 -19.89 4.00 2.21
C GLN A 269 -19.05 2.75 2.51
N THR A 270 -18.65 2.01 1.47
CA THR A 270 -17.82 0.81 1.61
C THR A 270 -16.44 1.17 2.17
N MET A 271 -15.83 2.25 1.67
CA MET A 271 -14.55 2.76 2.17
C MET A 271 -14.64 3.21 3.63
N PHE A 272 -15.67 3.99 3.98
CA PHE A 272 -15.90 4.40 5.37
C PHE A 272 -16.02 3.20 6.31
N ARG A 273 -16.82 2.18 5.92
CA ARG A 273 -16.98 0.96 6.72
C ARG A 273 -15.68 0.17 6.87
N ALA A 274 -14.83 0.16 5.85
CA ALA A 274 -13.52 -0.48 5.93
C ALA A 274 -12.57 0.24 6.90
N LEU A 275 -12.55 1.59 6.87
CA LEU A 275 -11.77 2.41 7.79
C LEU A 275 -12.24 2.25 9.25
N GLU A 276 -13.56 2.28 9.47
CA GLU A 276 -14.16 2.07 10.79
C GLU A 276 -13.81 0.68 11.32
N PHE A 277 -13.90 -0.36 10.48
CA PHE A 277 -13.51 -1.73 10.82
C PHE A 277 -12.03 -1.84 11.20
N ALA A 278 -11.15 -1.20 10.47
CA ALA A 278 -9.72 -1.24 10.74
C ALA A 278 -9.30 -0.32 11.92
N GLY A 279 -10.25 0.41 12.53
CA GLY A 279 -10.01 1.24 13.72
C GLY A 279 -9.37 2.58 13.43
N TYR A 280 -9.49 3.09 12.21
CA TYR A 280 -9.01 4.43 11.90
C TYR A 280 -9.84 5.51 12.61
N PRO A 281 -9.25 6.63 13.06
CA PRO A 281 -9.99 7.81 13.47
C PRO A 281 -10.63 8.43 12.21
N VAL A 282 -11.85 8.03 11.91
CA VAL A 282 -12.62 8.46 10.75
C VAL A 282 -13.92 9.12 11.18
N GLU A 283 -14.28 10.23 10.51
CA GLU A 283 -15.56 10.93 10.65
C GLU A 283 -16.18 11.11 9.27
N ARG A 284 -17.49 11.29 9.22
CA ARG A 284 -18.22 11.49 7.98
C ARG A 284 -19.35 12.48 8.10
N VAL A 285 -19.66 13.13 7.00
CA VAL A 285 -20.92 13.85 6.79
C VAL A 285 -21.58 13.33 5.52
N TRP A 286 -22.68 12.59 5.69
CA TRP A 286 -23.51 12.12 4.59
C TRP A 286 -24.68 13.07 4.36
N GLY A 287 -25.00 13.34 3.10
CA GLY A 287 -26.12 14.18 2.69
C GLY A 287 -26.93 13.59 1.53
N GLU A 288 -27.70 14.45 0.89
CA GLU A 288 -28.48 14.14 -0.31
C GLU A 288 -27.96 14.90 -1.55
N GLY A 289 -26.72 15.43 -1.48
CA GLY A 289 -26.11 16.16 -2.58
C GLY A 289 -25.75 15.26 -3.76
N THR A 290 -25.38 15.92 -4.87
CA THR A 290 -24.88 15.28 -6.08
C THR A 290 -23.36 15.38 -6.15
N HIS A 291 -22.74 14.90 -7.26
CA HIS A 291 -21.27 14.92 -7.44
C HIS A 291 -20.72 16.32 -7.66
N ASN A 292 -20.70 17.15 -6.60
CA ASN A 292 -20.15 18.50 -6.67
C ASN A 292 -19.61 18.99 -5.31
N GLY A 293 -18.96 20.16 -5.33
CA GLY A 293 -18.28 20.73 -4.16
C GLY A 293 -19.17 21.50 -3.17
N ARG A 294 -20.47 21.72 -3.42
CA ARG A 294 -21.30 22.63 -2.59
C ARG A 294 -21.47 22.11 -1.17
N HIS A 295 -21.83 20.85 -1.01
CA HIS A 295 -21.96 20.23 0.32
C HIS A 295 -20.61 20.21 1.04
N ALA A 296 -19.54 19.83 0.34
CA ALA A 296 -18.20 19.85 0.89
C ALA A 296 -17.78 21.25 1.37
N THR A 297 -18.04 22.31 0.59
CA THR A 297 -17.75 23.69 0.97
C THR A 297 -18.53 24.11 2.24
N ALA A 298 -19.79 23.71 2.33
CA ALA A 298 -20.62 24.06 3.50
C ALA A 298 -20.09 23.45 4.82
N ILE A 299 -19.50 22.25 4.76
CA ILE A 299 -19.01 21.52 5.95
C ILE A 299 -17.48 21.61 6.15
N PHE A 300 -16.76 22.21 5.22
CA PHE A 300 -15.30 22.25 5.24
C PHE A 300 -14.69 22.87 6.52
N PRO A 301 -15.25 23.96 7.10
CA PRO A 301 -14.76 24.47 8.38
C PRO A 301 -14.83 23.43 9.49
N ASP A 302 -15.89 22.65 9.58
CA ASP A 302 -16.05 21.62 10.61
C ASP A 302 -15.15 20.41 10.36
N ALA A 303 -14.94 20.06 9.08
CA ALA A 303 -13.96 19.05 8.69
C ALA A 303 -12.54 19.46 9.14
N MET A 304 -12.15 20.73 8.95
CA MET A 304 -10.84 21.22 9.38
C MET A 304 -10.70 21.22 10.90
N ARG A 305 -11.72 21.65 11.65
CA ARG A 305 -11.74 21.54 13.13
C ARG A 305 -11.51 20.10 13.58
N TRP A 306 -12.20 19.18 12.97
CA TRP A 306 -12.09 17.76 13.33
C TRP A 306 -10.74 17.17 12.96
N LEU A 307 -10.19 17.50 11.79
CA LEU A 307 -8.89 17.03 11.35
C LEU A 307 -7.76 17.55 12.23
N TRP A 308 -7.82 18.82 12.66
CA TRP A 308 -6.82 19.46 13.54
C TRP A 308 -7.13 19.32 15.03
N LYS A 309 -8.22 18.61 15.37
CA LYS A 309 -8.56 18.33 16.76
C LYS A 309 -7.37 17.72 17.50
N ASP A 310 -7.15 18.23 18.72
CA ASP A 310 -6.09 17.80 19.64
C ASP A 310 -4.65 18.09 19.16
N TRP A 311 -4.48 18.79 18.01
CA TRP A 311 -3.15 19.23 17.60
C TRP A 311 -2.51 20.08 18.74
N PRO A 312 -1.21 19.90 19.07
CA PRO A 312 -0.18 19.14 18.35
C PRO A 312 -0.03 17.65 18.74
N LYS A 313 -0.96 17.05 19.48
CA LYS A 313 -0.87 15.62 19.76
C LYS A 313 -0.77 14.82 18.48
N PRO A 314 0.16 13.84 18.40
CA PRO A 314 0.28 13.01 17.21
C PRO A 314 -0.99 12.22 16.92
N VAL A 315 -1.35 12.15 15.64
CA VAL A 315 -2.32 11.15 15.19
C VAL A 315 -1.67 9.78 15.34
N THR A 316 -2.33 8.89 16.08
CA THR A 316 -1.90 7.51 16.27
C THR A 316 -2.76 6.59 15.41
N ALA A 317 -2.22 5.43 15.01
CA ALA A 317 -3.02 4.35 14.49
C ALA A 317 -4.07 3.98 15.54
N GLY A 318 -5.36 3.97 15.14
CA GLY A 318 -6.42 3.60 16.04
C GLY A 318 -6.35 2.13 16.42
N GLU A 319 -6.71 1.80 17.64
CA GLU A 319 -7.06 0.43 17.97
C GLU A 319 -8.47 0.18 17.42
N SER A 320 -8.67 -0.95 16.74
CA SER A 320 -9.98 -1.39 16.30
C SER A 320 -10.92 -1.45 17.49
N GLN A 321 -11.74 -0.42 17.68
CA GLN A 321 -12.82 -0.49 18.64
C GLN A 321 -13.96 -1.24 17.98
N ASN A 322 -14.28 -2.42 18.51
CA ASN A 322 -15.39 -3.28 18.10
C ASN A 322 -16.76 -2.61 18.31
N THR A 323 -17.01 -1.49 17.65
CA THR A 323 -18.34 -0.86 17.62
C THR A 323 -19.18 -1.35 16.44
N PHE A 324 -18.69 -2.36 15.71
CA PHE A 324 -19.20 -2.83 14.43
C PHE A 324 -20.67 -3.26 14.42
N PHE A 325 -21.21 -3.62 15.58
CA PHE A 325 -22.54 -4.21 15.68
C PHE A 325 -23.48 -3.46 16.60
N LYS A 326 -23.36 -2.13 16.70
CA LYS A 326 -24.43 -1.33 17.31
C LYS A 326 -25.72 -1.56 16.53
N GLY A 327 -26.59 -2.42 17.06
CA GLY A 327 -27.89 -2.74 16.48
C GLY A 327 -28.05 -4.12 15.84
N ALA A 328 -26.98 -4.91 15.68
CA ALA A 328 -27.11 -6.32 15.27
C ALA A 328 -27.52 -7.20 16.48
N GLN A 329 -28.46 -8.08 16.28
CA GLN A 329 -28.93 -9.04 17.28
C GLN A 329 -28.49 -10.45 16.87
N PRO A 330 -27.83 -11.23 17.73
CA PRO A 330 -27.08 -10.79 18.91
C PRO A 330 -25.74 -10.14 18.51
N PRO A 331 -25.19 -9.27 19.35
CA PRO A 331 -23.86 -8.74 19.07
C PRO A 331 -22.87 -9.90 19.05
N MET A 332 -22.29 -10.18 17.89
CA MET A 332 -21.15 -11.06 17.83
C MET A 332 -20.00 -10.31 18.51
N LYS A 333 -19.69 -10.68 19.76
CA LYS A 333 -18.49 -10.22 20.41
C LYS A 333 -17.30 -10.83 19.68
N MET A 334 -16.75 -10.10 18.73
CA MET A 334 -15.34 -10.30 18.40
C MET A 334 -14.57 -9.64 19.56
N GLU A 335 -14.20 -10.44 20.56
CA GLU A 335 -13.25 -10.01 21.58
C GLU A 335 -11.89 -9.92 20.89
N GLY A 336 -11.32 -8.72 20.87
CA GLY A 336 -9.98 -8.49 20.35
C GLY A 336 -9.91 -7.78 18.98
N TRP A 337 -8.76 -7.24 18.70
CA TRP A 337 -8.39 -6.65 17.43
C TRP A 337 -8.24 -7.75 16.36
N HIS A 338 -8.66 -7.52 15.12
CA HIS A 338 -8.62 -8.56 14.07
C HIS A 338 -7.20 -9.06 13.71
N PHE A 339 -6.17 -8.36 14.16
CA PHE A 339 -4.77 -8.79 14.10
C PHE A 339 -4.25 -9.46 15.38
N ASP A 340 -5.08 -9.61 16.41
CA ASP A 340 -4.68 -10.20 17.72
C ASP A 340 -4.08 -11.60 17.59
N GLY A 341 -4.44 -12.35 16.55
CA GLY A 341 -3.83 -13.65 16.26
C GLY A 341 -2.39 -13.57 15.73
N ILE A 342 -1.91 -12.38 15.33
CA ILE A 342 -0.61 -12.19 14.67
C ILE A 342 0.22 -11.14 15.41
N LEU A 343 -0.36 -9.98 15.70
CA LEU A 343 0.35 -8.82 16.22
C LEU A 343 0.21 -8.68 17.73
N LEU A 344 1.19 -8.05 18.34
CA LEU A 344 1.15 -7.59 19.73
C LEU A 344 0.83 -6.10 19.74
N PRO A 345 -0.15 -5.64 20.56
CA PRO A 345 -0.46 -4.23 20.71
C PRO A 345 0.77 -3.41 21.13
N GLY A 346 0.98 -2.27 20.51
CA GLY A 346 2.10 -1.38 20.80
C GLY A 346 3.47 -1.81 20.24
N GLU A 347 3.57 -3.00 19.66
CA GLU A 347 4.79 -3.45 18.98
C GLU A 347 4.78 -3.02 17.51
N GLY A 348 5.88 -2.41 17.06
CA GLY A 348 6.08 -1.98 15.68
C GLY A 348 7.44 -2.42 15.13
N TRP A 349 7.69 -2.13 13.87
CA TRP A 349 8.98 -2.39 13.25
C TRP A 349 10.08 -1.50 13.84
N GLN A 350 11.15 -2.12 14.30
CA GLN A 350 12.34 -1.48 14.84
C GLN A 350 13.52 -1.73 13.89
N PRO A 351 14.27 -0.69 13.48
CA PRO A 351 15.48 -0.90 12.69
C PRO A 351 16.54 -1.60 13.54
N VAL A 352 17.28 -2.50 12.93
CA VAL A 352 18.47 -3.10 13.53
C VAL A 352 19.69 -2.26 13.14
N SER A 353 20.23 -1.54 14.10
CA SER A 353 21.41 -0.69 13.88
C SER A 353 22.71 -1.51 13.90
N GLY A 354 23.68 -1.15 13.06
CA GLY A 354 24.97 -1.82 13.02
C GLY A 354 25.89 -1.34 11.92
N ALA A 355 27.07 -1.93 11.84
CA ALA A 355 28.12 -1.56 10.90
C ALA A 355 28.01 -2.25 9.52
N TYR A 356 26.90 -2.95 9.23
CA TYR A 356 26.65 -3.56 7.91
C TYR A 356 26.20 -2.50 6.90
N GLN A 357 26.46 -2.76 5.62
CA GLN A 357 26.10 -1.89 4.50
C GLN A 357 24.86 -2.38 3.77
N SER A 358 24.63 -3.71 3.76
CA SER A 358 23.42 -4.30 3.18
C SER A 358 23.00 -5.52 3.99
N ALA A 359 21.70 -5.82 3.96
CA ALA A 359 21.17 -7.05 4.51
C ALA A 359 20.50 -7.86 3.40
N GLY A 360 21.00 -9.08 3.19
CA GLY A 360 20.46 -10.04 2.23
C GLY A 360 19.62 -11.11 2.90
N VAL A 361 19.89 -12.37 2.52
CA VAL A 361 19.21 -13.55 3.08
C VAL A 361 19.49 -13.75 4.57
N LEU A 362 18.51 -14.26 5.28
CA LEU A 362 18.51 -14.42 6.73
C LEU A 362 18.30 -15.89 7.11
N ALA A 363 19.01 -16.35 8.14
CA ALA A 363 18.76 -17.66 8.76
C ALA A 363 18.84 -17.57 10.28
N ALA A 364 17.98 -18.31 10.98
CA ALA A 364 18.02 -18.44 12.43
C ALA A 364 18.64 -19.77 12.85
N ASN A 365 19.60 -19.74 13.77
CA ASN A 365 20.13 -20.94 14.39
C ASN A 365 19.24 -21.44 15.54
N ARG A 366 19.62 -22.56 16.17
CA ARG A 366 18.84 -23.19 17.26
C ARG A 366 18.66 -22.30 18.50
N ARG A 367 19.54 -21.28 18.68
CA ARG A 367 19.44 -20.32 19.78
C ARG A 367 18.55 -19.12 19.45
N GLY A 368 18.03 -19.05 18.21
CA GLY A 368 17.26 -17.88 17.71
C GLY A 368 18.16 -16.71 17.32
N GLU A 369 19.48 -16.88 17.21
CA GLU A 369 20.39 -15.88 16.67
C GLU A 369 20.21 -15.82 15.15
N ILE A 370 20.17 -14.62 14.58
CA ILE A 370 20.02 -14.39 13.13
C ILE A 370 21.38 -14.22 12.49
N VAL A 371 21.64 -15.02 11.47
CA VAL A 371 22.80 -14.86 10.59
C VAL A 371 22.37 -14.27 9.26
N PHE A 372 23.12 -13.33 8.73
CA PHE A 372 22.88 -12.73 7.43
C PHE A 372 24.16 -12.34 6.70
N ARG A 373 24.04 -12.26 5.37
CA ARG A 373 25.13 -11.79 4.51
C ARG A 373 24.97 -10.31 4.21
N ASP A 374 26.07 -9.56 4.36
CA ASP A 374 26.24 -8.21 3.84
C ASP A 374 26.97 -8.28 2.50
N ALA A 375 26.20 -8.32 1.41
CA ALA A 375 26.75 -8.48 0.07
C ALA A 375 27.58 -7.27 -0.38
N VAL A 376 27.27 -6.05 0.07
CA VAL A 376 27.99 -4.82 -0.25
C VAL A 376 29.23 -4.67 0.63
N GLY A 377 29.10 -4.91 1.93
CA GLY A 377 30.22 -4.84 2.87
C GLY A 377 31.18 -6.03 2.80
N GLY A 378 30.83 -7.08 2.06
CA GLY A 378 31.65 -8.29 1.88
C GLY A 378 31.80 -9.13 3.14
N LYS A 379 30.91 -8.94 4.14
CA LYS A 379 30.98 -9.58 5.46
C LYS A 379 29.72 -10.40 5.74
N ASN A 380 29.80 -11.22 6.76
CA ASN A 380 28.64 -11.89 7.33
C ASN A 380 28.48 -11.46 8.78
N TRP A 381 27.25 -11.35 9.21
CA TRP A 381 26.90 -10.83 10.52
C TRP A 381 25.98 -11.79 11.25
N LYS A 382 26.04 -11.71 12.57
CA LYS A 382 25.16 -12.41 13.49
C LYS A 382 24.52 -11.42 14.45
N ILE A 383 23.22 -11.50 14.61
CA ILE A 383 22.46 -10.80 15.66
C ILE A 383 22.20 -11.80 16.79
N GLY A 384 22.77 -11.54 17.95
CA GLY A 384 22.52 -12.32 19.16
C GLY A 384 21.08 -12.16 19.66
N VAL A 385 20.64 -13.06 20.52
CA VAL A 385 19.30 -12.95 21.18
C VAL A 385 19.17 -11.70 22.05
N ASP A 386 20.30 -11.13 22.47
CA ASP A 386 20.41 -9.83 23.14
C ASP A 386 20.27 -8.64 22.18
N GLY A 387 20.17 -8.91 20.87
CA GLY A 387 20.08 -7.91 19.82
C GLY A 387 21.43 -7.30 19.41
N GLN A 388 22.58 -7.78 19.96
CA GLN A 388 23.89 -7.28 19.61
C GLN A 388 24.37 -7.87 18.28
N LEU A 389 24.98 -7.01 17.46
CA LEU A 389 25.57 -7.40 16.17
C LEU A 389 27.05 -7.80 16.37
N SER A 390 27.43 -8.93 15.79
CA SER A 390 28.82 -9.41 15.76
C SER A 390 29.16 -10.00 14.40
N GLU A 391 30.45 -10.00 14.02
CA GLU A 391 30.89 -10.66 12.78
C GLU A 391 30.66 -12.17 12.84
N PHE A 392 30.29 -12.76 11.70
CA PHE A 392 30.08 -14.20 11.53
C PHE A 392 30.89 -14.69 10.32
N PRO A 393 32.12 -15.18 10.52
CA PRO A 393 33.10 -15.35 9.44
C PRO A 393 32.91 -16.62 8.58
N LEU A 394 31.88 -17.42 8.82
CA LEU A 394 31.76 -18.77 8.21
C LEU A 394 31.45 -18.78 6.72
N ILE A 395 30.60 -17.86 6.22
CA ILE A 395 30.12 -17.92 4.83
C ILE A 395 31.13 -17.24 3.90
N GLN A 396 31.69 -17.99 2.98
CA GLN A 396 32.69 -17.48 2.02
C GLN A 396 32.08 -17.24 0.63
N GLU A 397 31.02 -17.97 0.29
CA GLU A 397 30.36 -17.93 -1.02
C GLU A 397 29.30 -16.83 -1.11
N PRO A 398 29.11 -16.23 -2.30
CA PRO A 398 27.86 -15.52 -2.61
C PRO A 398 26.68 -16.47 -2.50
N CYS A 399 25.63 -16.09 -1.79
CA CYS A 399 24.47 -16.96 -1.57
C CYS A 399 23.16 -16.18 -1.60
N ASP A 400 22.13 -16.83 -2.13
CA ASP A 400 20.75 -16.35 -2.14
C ASP A 400 19.85 -17.13 -1.18
N GLY A 401 20.31 -18.26 -0.63
CA GLY A 401 19.60 -19.06 0.37
C GLY A 401 20.49 -19.51 1.52
N LEU A 402 19.97 -19.37 2.74
CA LEU A 402 20.62 -19.80 3.99
C LEU A 402 19.61 -20.55 4.88
N ALA A 403 20.03 -21.67 5.45
CA ALA A 403 19.26 -22.34 6.51
C ALA A 403 20.18 -23.10 7.48
N PHE A 404 19.80 -23.14 8.74
CA PHE A 404 20.41 -24.10 9.68
C PHE A 404 19.70 -25.44 9.60
N GLY A 405 20.45 -26.52 9.86
CA GLY A 405 19.91 -27.88 9.94
C GLY A 405 19.75 -28.37 11.37
N PRO A 406 19.16 -29.58 11.54
CA PRO A 406 19.00 -30.23 12.84
C PRO A 406 20.35 -30.60 13.49
N ASP A 407 21.39 -30.69 12.69
CA ASP A 407 22.79 -30.98 13.07
C ASP A 407 23.59 -29.71 13.42
N GLU A 408 22.92 -28.55 13.51
CA GLU A 408 23.47 -27.21 13.76
C GLU A 408 24.45 -26.70 12.67
N ARG A 409 24.55 -27.41 11.53
CA ARG A 409 25.28 -26.91 10.37
C ARG A 409 24.50 -25.83 9.67
N LEU A 410 25.24 -24.87 9.10
CA LEU A 410 24.68 -23.90 8.18
C LEU A 410 24.74 -24.44 6.75
N TYR A 411 23.63 -24.46 6.08
CA TYR A 411 23.46 -24.85 4.68
C TYR A 411 23.34 -23.58 3.83
N VAL A 412 24.13 -23.52 2.78
CA VAL A 412 24.31 -22.34 1.92
C VAL A 412 24.03 -22.73 0.48
N ALA A 413 23.09 -22.05 -0.15
CA ALA A 413 22.88 -22.15 -1.59
C ALA A 413 23.86 -21.20 -2.31
N ASP A 414 25.00 -21.73 -2.77
CA ASP A 414 25.99 -21.01 -3.58
C ASP A 414 25.50 -20.92 -5.02
N THR A 415 24.76 -19.86 -5.31
CA THR A 415 24.09 -19.63 -6.59
C THR A 415 25.08 -19.44 -7.73
N VAL A 416 26.24 -18.82 -7.45
CA VAL A 416 27.27 -18.54 -8.47
C VAL A 416 27.92 -19.83 -8.96
N ASN A 417 28.33 -20.72 -8.03
CA ASN A 417 29.00 -21.97 -8.37
C ASN A 417 28.02 -23.15 -8.54
N ALA A 418 26.70 -22.90 -8.44
CA ALA A 418 25.64 -23.88 -8.59
C ALA A 418 25.81 -25.10 -7.67
N ARG A 419 25.97 -24.90 -6.37
CA ARG A 419 26.19 -25.94 -5.38
C ARG A 419 25.52 -25.63 -4.03
N ILE A 420 25.29 -26.67 -3.25
CA ILE A 420 24.89 -26.52 -1.86
C ILE A 420 26.10 -26.86 -0.98
N VAL A 421 26.51 -25.91 -0.15
CA VAL A 421 27.66 -26.02 0.76
C VAL A 421 27.15 -26.10 2.19
N THR A 422 27.80 -26.91 3.03
CA THR A 422 27.50 -26.99 4.46
C THR A 422 28.70 -26.51 5.27
N TYR A 423 28.45 -25.77 6.33
CA TYR A 423 29.43 -25.30 7.29
C TYR A 423 29.14 -25.87 8.67
N SER A 424 30.12 -26.52 9.27
CA SER A 424 30.06 -26.92 10.68
C SER A 424 30.44 -25.74 11.60
N ALA A 425 30.10 -25.87 12.88
CA ALA A 425 30.35 -24.81 13.87
C ALA A 425 31.84 -24.44 14.03
N ASP A 426 32.77 -25.36 13.70
CA ASP A 426 34.21 -25.12 13.69
C ASP A 426 34.73 -24.48 12.40
N GLY A 427 33.84 -24.09 11.48
CA GLY A 427 34.15 -23.37 10.24
C GLY A 427 34.57 -24.25 9.06
N LYS A 428 34.52 -25.58 9.19
CA LYS A 428 34.81 -26.47 8.07
C LYS A 428 33.64 -26.51 7.11
N SER A 429 33.91 -26.32 5.84
CA SER A 429 32.94 -26.44 4.77
C SER A 429 33.05 -27.77 4.02
N SER A 430 31.91 -28.22 3.48
CA SER A 430 31.86 -29.35 2.56
C SER A 430 30.76 -29.15 1.53
N ILE A 431 31.01 -29.57 0.29
CA ILE A 431 30.01 -29.57 -0.78
C ILE A 431 29.10 -30.76 -0.55
N LEU A 432 27.81 -30.52 -0.39
CA LEU A 432 26.79 -31.57 -0.28
C LEU A 432 26.34 -32.06 -1.66
N THR A 433 26.11 -31.12 -2.59
CA THR A 433 25.70 -31.45 -3.96
C THR A 433 26.04 -30.28 -4.91
N GLU A 434 26.12 -30.59 -6.21
CA GLU A 434 26.45 -29.60 -7.27
C GLU A 434 25.36 -29.57 -8.34
N GLY A 435 25.37 -28.54 -9.19
CA GLY A 435 24.47 -28.38 -10.34
C GLY A 435 23.10 -27.86 -9.98
N ILE A 436 22.96 -27.11 -8.85
CA ILE A 436 21.73 -26.40 -8.47
C ILE A 436 22.08 -24.95 -8.11
N ARG A 437 21.49 -24.00 -8.85
CA ARG A 437 21.55 -22.57 -8.54
C ARG A 437 20.42 -22.19 -7.57
N GLY A 438 20.59 -22.58 -6.31
CA GLY A 438 19.54 -22.42 -5.31
C GLY A 438 19.26 -20.95 -4.97
N MET A 439 17.96 -20.59 -4.84
CA MET A 439 17.52 -19.25 -4.47
C MET A 439 17.11 -19.18 -3.00
N ASP A 440 16.32 -20.13 -2.53
CA ASP A 440 15.93 -20.25 -1.14
C ASP A 440 15.96 -21.73 -0.72
N ILE A 441 16.15 -21.98 0.58
CA ILE A 441 16.45 -23.32 1.09
C ILE A 441 15.77 -23.54 2.44
N VAL A 442 15.18 -24.72 2.61
CA VAL A 442 14.66 -25.17 3.91
C VAL A 442 15.20 -26.57 4.24
N VAL A 443 15.74 -26.73 5.44
CA VAL A 443 16.28 -28.00 5.94
C VAL A 443 15.29 -28.63 6.90
N THR A 444 14.90 -29.88 6.65
CA THR A 444 13.94 -30.62 7.47
C THR A 444 14.58 -31.17 8.74
N HIS A 445 13.75 -31.59 9.70
CA HIS A 445 14.21 -32.26 10.93
C HIS A 445 15.00 -33.58 10.70
N ARG A 446 14.91 -34.16 9.49
CA ARG A 446 15.66 -35.35 9.08
C ARG A 446 16.91 -35.02 8.24
N GLY A 447 17.23 -33.72 8.06
CA GLY A 447 18.38 -33.27 7.27
C GLY A 447 18.17 -33.35 5.75
N ALA A 448 16.99 -33.67 5.27
CA ALA A 448 16.64 -33.49 3.86
C ALA A 448 16.38 -32.02 3.59
N ILE A 449 16.64 -31.58 2.34
CA ILE A 449 16.60 -30.17 1.96
C ILE A 449 15.62 -30.00 0.80
N TYR A 450 14.76 -29.00 0.91
CA TYR A 450 14.03 -28.46 -0.22
C TYR A 450 14.68 -27.15 -0.66
N VAL A 451 14.87 -27.00 -1.98
CA VAL A 451 15.50 -25.81 -2.54
C VAL A 451 14.82 -25.41 -3.85
N THR A 452 14.64 -24.10 -4.06
CA THR A 452 14.16 -23.51 -5.30
C THR A 452 15.32 -23.12 -6.19
N GLU A 453 15.15 -23.22 -7.50
CA GLU A 453 16.08 -22.77 -8.52
C GLU A 453 15.30 -21.90 -9.52
N SER A 454 15.63 -20.60 -9.59
CA SER A 454 15.03 -19.70 -10.58
C SER A 454 15.43 -20.13 -11.99
N GLY A 455 14.46 -20.11 -12.88
CA GLY A 455 14.72 -20.33 -14.30
C GLY A 455 15.51 -19.19 -14.95
N THR A 456 15.90 -19.39 -16.21
CA THR A 456 16.56 -18.38 -17.04
C THR A 456 15.58 -17.80 -18.07
N GLY A 457 15.54 -16.46 -18.18
CA GLY A 457 14.66 -15.76 -19.14
C GLY A 457 13.18 -15.75 -18.72
N ASP A 458 12.29 -15.48 -19.66
CA ASP A 458 10.84 -15.34 -19.43
C ASP A 458 10.06 -16.66 -19.53
N VAL A 459 10.75 -17.79 -19.54
CA VAL A 459 10.15 -19.12 -19.71
C VAL A 459 9.93 -19.77 -18.35
N LEU A 460 8.83 -20.52 -18.20
CA LEU A 460 8.55 -21.40 -17.06
C LEU A 460 9.62 -22.51 -16.97
N SER A 461 10.77 -22.19 -16.40
CA SER A 461 11.94 -23.07 -16.30
C SER A 461 12.49 -23.17 -14.88
N GLY A 462 11.82 -22.52 -13.93
CA GLY A 462 12.17 -22.63 -12.52
C GLY A 462 11.84 -24.00 -11.96
N LYS A 463 12.60 -24.42 -10.96
CA LYS A 463 12.54 -25.76 -10.40
C LYS A 463 12.42 -25.74 -8.87
N ALA A 464 11.86 -26.81 -8.35
CA ALA A 464 11.97 -27.20 -6.96
C ALA A 464 12.63 -28.56 -6.84
N TRP A 465 13.57 -28.70 -5.90
CA TRP A 465 14.37 -29.90 -5.70
C TRP A 465 14.23 -30.42 -4.27
N LEU A 466 14.30 -31.74 -4.13
CA LEU A 466 14.60 -32.41 -2.86
C LEU A 466 16.05 -32.92 -2.93
N ILE A 467 16.85 -32.58 -1.91
CA ILE A 467 18.20 -33.09 -1.71
C ILE A 467 18.19 -33.95 -0.47
N LYS A 468 18.52 -35.22 -0.59
CA LYS A 468 18.63 -36.14 0.55
C LYS A 468 19.91 -35.86 1.36
N PRO A 469 20.01 -36.29 2.63
CA PRO A 469 21.22 -36.10 3.44
C PRO A 469 22.51 -36.65 2.82
N ASN A 470 22.40 -37.62 1.92
CA ASN A 470 23.53 -38.22 1.19
C ASN A 470 23.91 -37.40 -0.07
N GLY A 471 23.24 -36.29 -0.36
CA GLY A 471 23.48 -35.44 -1.54
C GLY A 471 22.72 -35.86 -2.80
N GLU A 472 21.93 -36.94 -2.76
CA GLU A 472 21.07 -37.35 -3.89
C GLU A 472 20.01 -36.30 -4.16
N LYS A 473 19.86 -35.92 -5.46
CA LYS A 473 18.90 -34.91 -5.94
C LYS A 473 17.69 -35.54 -6.57
N ILE A 474 16.51 -35.08 -6.22
CA ILE A 474 15.24 -35.44 -6.83
C ILE A 474 14.56 -34.17 -7.32
N LEU A 475 14.26 -34.10 -8.61
CA LEU A 475 13.48 -33.00 -9.18
C LEU A 475 12.01 -33.17 -8.79
N LEU A 476 11.45 -32.17 -8.13
CA LEU A 476 10.05 -32.15 -7.67
C LEU A 476 9.13 -31.46 -8.66
N ASP A 477 9.56 -30.30 -9.18
CA ASP A 477 8.82 -29.50 -10.16
C ASP A 477 9.81 -28.76 -11.09
N ASN A 478 9.47 -28.60 -12.37
CA ASN A 478 10.30 -27.92 -13.36
C ASN A 478 9.50 -26.93 -14.22
N SER A 479 8.36 -26.49 -13.74
CA SER A 479 7.41 -25.63 -14.48
C SER A 479 6.99 -24.39 -13.68
N LEU A 480 7.88 -23.90 -12.81
CA LEU A 480 7.64 -22.73 -11.96
C LEU A 480 8.11 -21.44 -12.65
N ASN A 481 7.44 -20.32 -12.33
CA ASN A 481 7.80 -19.00 -12.86
C ASN A 481 8.67 -18.25 -11.84
N HIS A 482 9.99 -18.32 -12.02
CA HIS A 482 10.96 -17.68 -11.13
C HIS A 482 10.68 -17.99 -9.64
N PRO A 483 10.69 -19.27 -9.23
CA PRO A 483 10.46 -19.60 -7.83
C PRO A 483 11.58 -19.02 -6.97
N PHE A 484 11.19 -18.49 -5.80
CA PHE A 484 12.13 -18.00 -4.81
C PHE A 484 11.82 -18.65 -3.46
N GLY A 485 10.94 -18.05 -2.64
CA GLY A 485 10.65 -18.52 -1.29
C GLY A 485 10.16 -19.96 -1.23
N ILE A 486 10.65 -20.70 -0.24
CA ILE A 486 10.24 -22.07 0.05
C ILE A 486 10.08 -22.26 1.55
N ALA A 487 9.00 -22.89 1.97
CA ALA A 487 8.74 -23.17 3.39
C ALA A 487 8.06 -24.53 3.57
N LEU A 488 8.39 -25.19 4.67
CA LEU A 488 7.75 -26.44 5.08
C LEU A 488 6.79 -26.16 6.23
N SER A 489 5.58 -26.72 6.19
CA SER A 489 4.62 -26.58 7.28
C SER A 489 5.16 -27.21 8.58
N PRO A 490 4.75 -26.68 9.76
CA PRO A 490 5.27 -27.16 11.04
C PRO A 490 4.97 -28.63 11.34
N ASP A 491 3.94 -29.20 10.72
CA ASP A 491 3.61 -30.62 10.79
C ASP A 491 4.39 -31.46 9.76
N GLY A 492 5.15 -30.83 8.87
CA GLY A 492 5.94 -31.47 7.84
C GLY A 492 5.14 -32.06 6.68
N LEU A 493 3.85 -31.75 6.56
CA LEU A 493 2.94 -32.36 5.58
C LEU A 493 2.76 -31.55 4.29
N TRP A 494 3.11 -30.25 4.32
CA TRP A 494 2.90 -29.34 3.20
C TRP A 494 4.17 -28.54 2.88
N LEU A 495 4.56 -28.57 1.61
CA LEU A 495 5.62 -27.73 1.09
C LEU A 495 4.99 -26.54 0.34
N ALA A 496 5.40 -25.33 0.68
CA ALA A 496 4.95 -24.10 0.04
C ALA A 496 6.08 -23.51 -0.80
N VAL A 497 5.79 -23.05 -2.03
CA VAL A 497 6.76 -22.48 -2.98
C VAL A 497 6.20 -21.21 -3.61
N ALA A 498 6.97 -20.12 -3.55
CA ALA A 498 6.63 -18.85 -4.18
C ALA A 498 6.94 -18.84 -5.67
N GLU A 499 6.10 -18.19 -6.47
CA GLU A 499 6.47 -17.67 -7.77
C GLU A 499 6.63 -16.14 -7.67
N SER A 500 7.87 -15.62 -7.76
CA SER A 500 8.14 -14.21 -7.51
C SER A 500 7.56 -13.27 -8.57
N ARG A 501 7.39 -13.75 -9.80
CA ARG A 501 6.86 -13.00 -10.94
C ARG A 501 5.38 -13.26 -11.22
N THR A 502 4.61 -13.63 -10.21
CA THR A 502 3.16 -13.84 -10.31
C THR A 502 2.44 -13.39 -9.04
N HIS A 503 1.11 -13.54 -9.03
CA HIS A 503 0.26 -13.38 -7.84
C HIS A 503 0.17 -14.67 -6.99
N TRP A 504 0.90 -15.73 -7.34
CA TRP A 504 0.62 -17.05 -6.81
C TRP A 504 1.80 -17.65 -6.05
N GLY A 505 1.46 -18.43 -5.04
CA GLY A 505 2.31 -19.44 -4.45
C GLY A 505 1.63 -20.80 -4.51
N TYR A 506 2.44 -21.83 -4.62
CA TYR A 506 1.97 -23.21 -4.68
C TYR A 506 2.05 -23.90 -3.33
N SER A 507 1.16 -24.84 -3.09
CA SER A 507 1.22 -25.83 -2.04
C SER A 507 1.32 -27.22 -2.66
N TYR A 508 2.13 -28.07 -2.04
CA TYR A 508 2.33 -29.47 -2.40
C TYR A 508 2.15 -30.34 -1.16
N ARG A 509 1.51 -31.49 -1.30
CA ARG A 509 1.48 -32.50 -0.24
C ARG A 509 2.81 -33.24 -0.20
N VAL A 510 3.45 -33.31 0.97
CA VAL A 510 4.71 -34.03 1.18
C VAL A 510 4.40 -35.50 1.49
N LEU A 511 5.09 -36.39 0.81
CA LEU A 511 5.00 -37.83 1.02
C LEU A 511 6.03 -38.33 2.07
N PRO A 512 5.88 -39.55 2.62
CA PRO A 512 6.79 -40.06 3.63
C PRO A 512 8.27 -40.17 3.20
N ASP A 513 8.54 -40.31 1.91
CA ASP A 513 9.89 -40.30 1.32
C ASP A 513 10.46 -38.93 1.04
N GLY A 514 9.69 -37.86 1.31
CA GLY A 514 10.03 -36.46 1.08
C GLY A 514 9.69 -35.95 -0.32
N THR A 515 9.24 -36.80 -1.25
CA THR A 515 8.73 -36.36 -2.54
C THR A 515 7.38 -35.64 -2.37
N VAL A 516 6.91 -34.94 -3.42
CA VAL A 516 5.69 -34.14 -3.32
C VAL A 516 4.67 -34.51 -4.39
N GLN A 517 3.39 -34.27 -4.07
CA GLN A 517 2.24 -34.48 -4.96
C GLN A 517 1.21 -33.34 -4.80
N ASP A 518 0.14 -33.41 -5.57
CA ASP A 518 -1.06 -32.57 -5.44
C ASP A 518 -0.73 -31.05 -5.50
N ARG A 519 0.12 -30.65 -6.47
CA ARG A 519 0.45 -29.26 -6.74
C ARG A 519 -0.82 -28.43 -6.93
N GLN A 520 -0.93 -27.32 -6.21
CA GLN A 520 -2.06 -26.42 -6.32
C GLN A 520 -1.62 -24.97 -6.17
N ARG A 521 -2.14 -24.05 -7.01
CA ARG A 521 -2.12 -22.61 -6.74
C ARG A 521 -2.92 -22.37 -5.48
N PHE A 522 -2.26 -22.02 -4.39
CA PHE A 522 -2.90 -22.02 -3.09
C PHE A 522 -2.82 -20.66 -2.39
N TYR A 523 -1.67 -20.00 -2.44
CA TYR A 523 -1.45 -18.69 -1.83
C TYR A 523 -1.69 -17.62 -2.90
N TRP A 524 -2.62 -16.69 -2.63
CA TRP A 524 -2.91 -15.58 -3.52
C TRP A 524 -2.45 -14.28 -2.90
N PHE A 525 -1.51 -13.58 -3.57
CA PHE A 525 -0.91 -12.35 -3.10
C PHE A 525 -1.71 -11.11 -3.52
N HIS A 526 -1.74 -10.10 -2.63
CA HIS A 526 -1.99 -8.74 -3.05
C HIS A 526 -0.74 -8.18 -3.70
N VAL A 527 -0.92 -7.36 -4.74
CA VAL A 527 0.15 -6.76 -5.54
C VAL A 527 -0.05 -5.25 -5.56
N LEU A 528 1.03 -4.49 -5.63
CA LEU A 528 0.96 -3.03 -5.81
C LEU A 528 0.36 -2.70 -7.18
N ASP A 529 -0.31 -1.55 -7.28
CA ASP A 529 -0.94 -1.08 -8.51
C ASP A 529 0.06 -0.84 -9.66
N ASP A 530 1.29 -0.49 -9.32
CA ASP A 530 2.39 -0.23 -10.26
C ASP A 530 3.33 -1.43 -10.46
N ALA A 531 2.92 -2.62 -10.05
CA ALA A 531 3.69 -3.85 -10.22
C ALA A 531 2.86 -4.97 -10.86
N ASP A 532 3.51 -5.77 -11.71
CA ASP A 532 2.88 -6.91 -12.38
C ASP A 532 2.92 -8.19 -11.53
N ASP A 533 3.67 -8.18 -10.43
CA ASP A 533 3.92 -9.34 -9.59
C ASP A 533 4.06 -9.00 -8.10
N SER A 534 4.06 -10.03 -7.26
CA SER A 534 4.19 -9.90 -5.81
C SER A 534 5.61 -9.59 -5.34
N GLY A 535 6.63 -9.83 -6.16
CA GLY A 535 8.03 -9.82 -5.75
C GLY A 535 8.31 -10.81 -4.61
N ALA A 536 7.57 -11.93 -4.54
CA ALA A 536 7.67 -12.85 -3.41
C ALA A 536 9.09 -13.39 -3.23
N GLY A 537 9.74 -12.98 -2.14
CA GLY A 537 11.04 -13.42 -1.65
C GLY A 537 10.94 -14.63 -0.73
N SER A 538 11.80 -14.70 0.30
CA SER A 538 11.83 -15.81 1.26
C SER A 538 10.54 -15.94 2.07
N TRP A 539 10.25 -17.17 2.52
CA TRP A 539 9.05 -17.54 3.27
C TRP A 539 9.39 -18.24 4.58
N VAL A 540 8.59 -17.98 5.61
CA VAL A 540 8.66 -18.68 6.91
C VAL A 540 7.27 -18.97 7.43
N MET A 541 7.16 -19.96 8.34
CA MET A 541 5.89 -20.31 8.99
C MET A 541 5.95 -20.16 10.50
N ASP A 542 4.81 -19.90 11.13
CA ASP A 542 4.65 -19.94 12.59
C ASP A 542 4.13 -21.30 13.06
N VAL A 543 4.17 -21.54 14.39
CA VAL A 543 3.73 -22.82 14.99
C VAL A 543 2.23 -23.11 14.83
N GLU A 544 1.44 -22.14 14.41
CA GLU A 544 0.03 -22.34 14.09
C GLU A 544 -0.20 -22.62 12.59
N GLY A 545 0.88 -22.66 11.79
CA GLY A 545 0.84 -22.96 10.36
C GLY A 545 0.46 -21.77 9.48
N ARG A 546 0.58 -20.52 9.97
CA ARG A 546 0.49 -19.34 9.11
C ARG A 546 1.79 -19.16 8.36
N LEU A 547 1.68 -18.77 7.09
CA LEU A 547 2.83 -18.45 6.25
C LEU A 547 3.05 -16.94 6.24
N TYR A 548 4.29 -16.52 6.40
CA TYR A 548 4.74 -15.13 6.27
C TYR A 548 5.66 -15.03 5.07
N ALA A 549 5.28 -14.18 4.12
CA ALA A 549 5.99 -13.99 2.86
C ALA A 549 6.59 -12.59 2.76
N ALA A 550 7.85 -12.51 2.40
CA ALA A 550 8.50 -11.28 1.96
C ALA A 550 7.91 -10.86 0.61
N THR A 551 7.46 -9.60 0.47
CA THR A 551 6.83 -9.09 -0.76
C THR A 551 7.10 -7.61 -0.98
N ARG A 552 6.72 -7.08 -2.17
CA ARG A 552 6.78 -5.64 -2.46
C ARG A 552 5.92 -4.79 -1.52
N MET A 553 4.82 -5.33 -1.00
CA MET A 553 3.94 -4.63 -0.06
C MET A 553 4.38 -4.74 1.41
N GLY A 554 5.55 -5.28 1.69
CA GLY A 554 6.00 -5.64 3.03
C GLY A 554 5.84 -7.14 3.29
N VAL A 555 5.47 -7.54 4.51
CA VAL A 555 5.20 -8.95 4.84
C VAL A 555 3.72 -9.24 4.66
N GLN A 556 3.36 -10.25 3.86
CA GLN A 556 2.01 -10.77 3.78
C GLN A 556 1.90 -12.06 4.61
N ALA A 557 1.01 -12.05 5.60
CA ALA A 557 0.73 -13.21 6.44
C ALA A 557 -0.53 -13.93 5.98
N PHE A 558 -0.41 -15.23 5.72
CA PHE A 558 -1.49 -16.08 5.21
C PHE A 558 -1.98 -17.05 6.30
N ASP A 559 -3.27 -17.32 6.28
CA ASP A 559 -3.82 -18.44 7.06
C ASP A 559 -3.56 -19.79 6.37
N ARG A 560 -3.92 -20.88 7.05
CA ARG A 560 -3.76 -22.25 6.52
C ARG A 560 -4.58 -22.56 5.26
N ASN A 561 -5.51 -21.68 4.89
CA ASN A 561 -6.29 -21.78 3.65
C ASN A 561 -5.71 -20.92 2.51
N GLY A 562 -4.50 -20.38 2.69
CA GLY A 562 -3.82 -19.57 1.68
C GLY A 562 -4.39 -18.17 1.49
N ARG A 563 -5.18 -17.65 2.45
CA ARG A 563 -5.79 -16.31 2.40
C ARG A 563 -4.93 -15.32 3.16
N VAL A 564 -4.64 -14.17 2.56
CA VAL A 564 -3.96 -13.06 3.25
C VAL A 564 -4.83 -12.57 4.41
N ARG A 565 -4.28 -12.64 5.61
CA ARG A 565 -4.91 -12.16 6.86
C ARG A 565 -4.37 -10.82 7.28
N ALA A 566 -3.09 -10.56 7.00
CA ALA A 566 -2.43 -9.31 7.33
C ALA A 566 -1.41 -8.93 6.27
N ILE A 567 -1.32 -7.62 6.00
CA ILE A 567 -0.25 -6.98 5.24
C ILE A 567 0.46 -6.06 6.22
N LEU A 568 1.76 -6.30 6.43
CA LEU A 568 2.60 -5.58 7.38
C LEU A 568 3.63 -4.74 6.62
N PRO A 569 3.30 -3.49 6.26
CA PRO A 569 4.24 -2.62 5.58
C PRO A 569 5.47 -2.36 6.44
N VAL A 570 6.64 -2.32 5.81
CA VAL A 570 7.91 -2.00 6.46
C VAL A 570 8.43 -0.67 5.92
N ARG A 571 8.95 0.19 6.80
CA ARG A 571 9.47 1.51 6.40
C ARG A 571 10.58 1.43 5.35
N GLY A 572 11.32 0.33 5.32
CA GLY A 572 12.39 0.06 4.35
C GLY A 572 11.89 -0.29 2.93
N GLY A 573 10.57 -0.31 2.70
CA GLY A 573 9.96 -0.64 1.41
C GLY A 573 9.79 -2.14 1.20
N GLU A 574 10.06 -2.62 -0.02
CA GLU A 574 9.98 -4.04 -0.38
C GLU A 574 10.80 -4.91 0.58
N VAL A 575 10.20 -6.00 1.04
CA VAL A 575 10.86 -7.00 1.87
C VAL A 575 11.42 -8.11 0.97
N THR A 576 12.71 -8.41 1.11
CA THR A 576 13.43 -9.37 0.27
C THR A 576 13.76 -10.67 1.00
N GLY A 577 14.07 -10.59 2.30
CA GLY A 577 14.38 -11.73 3.15
C GLY A 577 13.60 -11.69 4.47
N ILE A 578 13.33 -12.87 5.04
CA ILE A 578 12.53 -13.00 6.25
C ILE A 578 13.01 -14.19 7.09
N ALA A 579 13.09 -14.04 8.41
CA ALA A 579 13.36 -15.13 9.34
C ALA A 579 12.75 -14.86 10.72
N PHE A 580 12.24 -15.90 11.37
CA PHE A 580 11.93 -15.86 12.80
C PHE A 580 13.18 -16.10 13.64
N GLY A 581 13.37 -15.29 14.69
CA GLY A 581 14.47 -15.40 15.64
C GLY A 581 14.08 -14.91 17.03
N GLY A 582 15.09 -14.57 17.86
CA GLY A 582 14.92 -14.29 19.26
C GLY A 582 14.87 -15.57 20.11
N ALA A 583 15.06 -15.46 21.41
CA ALA A 583 15.19 -16.61 22.31
C ALA A 583 13.98 -17.57 22.27
N ASN A 584 12.79 -17.06 21.92
CA ASN A 584 11.56 -17.83 21.81
C ASN A 584 11.08 -17.99 20.35
N PHE A 585 11.87 -17.56 19.35
CA PHE A 585 11.44 -17.45 17.95
C PHE A 585 10.19 -16.56 17.74
N ASP A 586 9.93 -15.63 18.65
CA ASP A 586 8.78 -14.72 18.61
C ASP A 586 9.07 -13.40 17.90
N THR A 587 10.28 -13.22 17.38
CA THR A 587 10.70 -12.01 16.72
C THR A 587 10.92 -12.26 15.22
N LEU A 588 10.15 -11.55 14.38
CA LEU A 588 10.31 -11.58 12.94
C LEU A 588 11.36 -10.56 12.53
N TYR A 589 12.38 -11.00 11.79
CA TYR A 589 13.40 -10.18 11.17
C TYR A 589 13.18 -10.14 9.67
N VAL A 590 13.35 -8.96 9.07
CA VAL A 590 13.20 -8.77 7.62
C VAL A 590 14.33 -7.90 7.06
N SER A 591 14.82 -8.24 5.88
CA SER A 591 15.68 -7.38 5.06
C SER A 591 14.83 -6.65 4.04
N CYS A 592 15.14 -5.38 3.77
CA CYS A 592 14.36 -4.52 2.89
C CYS A 592 15.19 -3.92 1.75
N ALA A 593 14.51 -3.37 0.75
CA ALA A 593 15.11 -2.73 -0.42
C ALA A 593 16.01 -1.53 -0.07
N ASP A 594 15.83 -0.89 1.10
CA ASP A 594 16.73 0.14 1.62
C ASP A 594 18.06 -0.42 2.18
N HIS A 595 18.33 -1.71 1.98
CA HIS A 595 19.49 -2.45 2.46
C HIS A 595 19.58 -2.60 3.99
N ARG A 596 18.51 -2.31 4.73
CA ARG A 596 18.46 -2.40 6.19
C ARG A 596 17.67 -3.61 6.66
N LEU A 597 17.96 -3.98 7.91
CA LEU A 597 17.20 -4.95 8.68
C LEU A 597 16.21 -4.26 9.60
N TYR A 598 15.03 -4.84 9.68
CA TYR A 598 14.00 -4.49 10.65
C TYR A 598 13.59 -5.73 11.43
N ARG A 599 13.16 -5.53 12.67
CA ARG A 599 12.63 -6.60 13.52
C ARG A 599 11.33 -6.17 14.19
N ARG A 600 10.50 -7.14 14.49
CA ARG A 600 9.26 -6.93 15.22
C ARG A 600 8.88 -8.19 16.00
N LYS A 601 8.43 -8.04 17.24
CA LYS A 601 7.81 -9.15 17.97
C LYS A 601 6.42 -9.46 17.46
N LEU A 602 6.14 -10.75 17.31
CA LEU A 602 4.81 -11.25 16.97
C LEU A 602 4.24 -12.07 18.12
N ARG A 603 2.94 -12.28 18.11
CA ARG A 603 2.24 -13.04 19.16
C ARG A 603 2.57 -14.52 19.12
N VAL A 604 2.71 -15.09 17.92
CA VAL A 604 2.92 -16.50 17.67
C VAL A 604 4.36 -16.72 17.21
N PRO A 605 5.09 -17.62 17.87
CA PRO A 605 6.48 -17.88 17.49
C PRO A 605 6.57 -18.62 16.15
N GLY A 606 7.69 -18.43 15.46
CA GLY A 606 8.04 -19.16 14.25
C GLY A 606 8.29 -20.63 14.49
N ALA A 607 8.08 -21.42 13.45
CA ALA A 607 8.32 -22.86 13.42
C ALA A 607 9.53 -23.18 12.53
N PRO A 608 10.74 -23.35 13.09
CA PRO A 608 11.89 -23.75 12.30
C PRO A 608 11.69 -25.15 11.67
N ALA A 609 11.90 -25.27 10.37
CA ALA A 609 11.67 -26.52 9.65
C ALA A 609 12.59 -27.69 10.09
N TRP A 610 13.75 -27.36 10.66
CA TRP A 610 14.67 -28.32 11.26
C TRP A 610 14.20 -28.86 12.64
N ALA A 611 13.21 -28.24 13.26
CA ALA A 611 12.61 -28.76 14.48
C ALA A 611 11.73 -29.98 14.19
N ALA A 612 11.50 -30.83 15.21
CA ALA A 612 10.60 -31.95 15.07
C ALA A 612 9.18 -31.46 14.69
N PRO A 613 8.49 -32.15 13.76
CA PRO A 613 7.13 -31.79 13.40
C PRO A 613 6.19 -31.74 14.61
N ILE A 614 5.29 -30.79 14.60
CA ILE A 614 4.31 -30.60 15.66
C ILE A 614 2.89 -30.85 15.12
N GLN A 615 2.00 -31.27 15.99
CA GLN A 615 0.58 -31.28 15.64
C GLN A 615 0.05 -29.85 15.64
N LEU A 616 -0.49 -29.39 14.51
CA LEU A 616 -1.10 -28.09 14.43
C LEU A 616 -2.37 -28.01 15.29
N PRO A 617 -2.67 -26.84 15.88
CA PRO A 617 -3.94 -26.62 16.58
C PRO A 617 -5.13 -26.95 15.69
N THR A 618 -6.20 -27.47 16.25
CA THR A 618 -7.43 -27.75 15.50
C THR A 618 -7.95 -26.47 14.88
N TRP A 619 -8.07 -26.46 13.55
CA TRP A 619 -8.64 -25.33 12.84
C TRP A 619 -10.17 -25.36 12.99
N VAL A 620 -10.73 -24.40 13.67
CA VAL A 620 -12.16 -24.13 13.61
C VAL A 620 -12.38 -23.26 12.37
N ALA A 621 -12.89 -23.85 11.30
CA ALA A 621 -13.25 -23.10 10.09
C ALA A 621 -14.33 -22.07 10.46
N GLY A 622 -13.96 -20.78 10.50
CA GLY A 622 -14.87 -19.65 10.62
C GLY A 622 -15.36 -19.21 9.25
#